data_4a71a1ffe4c7db6bce0706286dc47b11
#
_entry.id   4a71a1ffe4c7db6bce0706286dc47b11
#
_cell.length_a   1.000
_cell.length_b   1.000
_cell.length_c   1.000
_cell.angle_alpha   90.00
_cell.angle_beta   90.00
_cell.angle_gamma   90.00
#
_symmetry.space_group_name_H-M   'P 1'
#
loop_
_entity.id
_entity.type
_entity.pdbx_description
1 polymer ?
#
loop_
_entity_poly.entity_id
_entity_poly.type
_entity_poly.pdbx_seq_one_letter_code
_entity_poly.pdbx_strand_id
1 'polypeptide(L)'
;MCDIAKGAALITGTTVDIRQVAAYSNVIGNDVLEEVMDKNLDHFIPIGYTEEELAYAGKVKEVVTELDKEGLKDMIAHVVEKDKRKEVLDMPLLDFKLDRSESYGGGGSTDVGDVSWVVPTVQTN
;
A
#
# COMPACT_ATOMS: atom_id res chain seq x y z
N MET A 1 25.42 -2.05 4.73
CA MET A 1 24.92 -1.41 5.98
C MET A 1 25.68 -1.85 7.23
N CYS A 2 25.97 -3.13 7.45
CA CYS A 2 26.73 -3.58 8.65
C CYS A 2 28.10 -2.92 8.81
N ASP A 3 28.85 -2.69 7.73
CA ASP A 3 30.17 -2.06 7.79
C ASP A 3 30.09 -0.57 8.10
N ILE A 4 29.01 0.09 7.67
CA ILE A 4 28.73 1.49 8.05
C ILE A 4 28.48 1.58 9.55
N ALA A 5 27.70 0.69 10.14
CA ALA A 5 27.46 0.65 11.58
C ALA A 5 28.74 0.40 12.39
N LYS A 6 29.60 -0.52 11.93
CA LYS A 6 30.93 -0.76 12.52
C LYS A 6 31.85 0.45 12.43
N GLY A 7 31.86 1.12 11.25
CA GLY A 7 32.62 2.35 11.05
C GLY A 7 32.17 3.48 11.98
N ALA A 8 30.86 3.67 12.13
CA ALA A 8 30.32 4.66 13.05
C ALA A 8 30.70 4.37 14.51
N ALA A 9 30.66 3.11 14.94
CA ALA A 9 31.09 2.71 16.28
C ALA A 9 32.58 3.01 16.50
N LEU A 10 33.44 2.74 15.53
CA LEU A 10 34.87 3.06 15.59
C LEU A 10 35.12 4.57 15.72
N ILE A 11 34.41 5.38 14.94
CA ILE A 11 34.56 6.85 14.98
C ILE A 11 34.21 7.41 16.36
N THR A 12 33.18 6.84 16.99
CA THR A 12 32.67 7.33 18.29
C THR A 12 33.32 6.63 19.49
N GLY A 13 34.19 5.65 19.28
CA GLY A 13 34.79 4.86 20.36
C GLY A 13 33.75 3.99 21.12
N THR A 14 32.65 3.63 20.46
CA THR A 14 31.61 2.76 21.02
C THR A 14 31.67 1.35 20.43
N THR A 15 30.81 0.45 20.89
CA THR A 15 30.62 -0.87 20.32
C THR A 15 29.23 -0.99 19.68
N VAL A 16 29.11 -1.81 18.64
CA VAL A 16 27.83 -2.12 17.99
C VAL A 16 27.56 -3.64 18.02
N ASP A 17 26.36 -4.01 18.44
CA ASP A 17 25.84 -5.38 18.30
C ASP A 17 24.80 -5.38 17.17
N ILE A 18 25.05 -6.16 16.14
CA ILE A 18 24.18 -6.23 14.95
C ILE A 18 23.45 -7.56 14.96
N ARG A 19 22.14 -7.52 15.13
CA ARG A 19 21.26 -8.69 15.09
C ARG A 19 20.34 -8.62 13.89
N GLN A 20 20.55 -9.49 12.93
CA GLN A 20 19.62 -9.64 11.82
C GLN A 20 18.39 -10.43 12.29
N VAL A 21 17.24 -9.78 12.35
CA VAL A 21 15.98 -10.39 12.82
C VAL A 21 15.21 -11.01 11.67
N ALA A 22 15.19 -10.35 10.51
CA ALA A 22 14.50 -10.81 9.30
C ALA A 22 15.18 -10.25 8.04
N ALA A 23 14.93 -10.90 6.92
CA ALA A 23 15.26 -10.41 5.58
C ALA A 23 14.21 -10.95 4.61
N TYR A 24 13.65 -10.08 3.80
CA TYR A 24 12.64 -10.40 2.80
C TYR A 24 13.08 -9.90 1.44
N SER A 25 12.76 -10.67 0.40
CA SER A 25 12.96 -10.25 -0.97
C SER A 25 11.91 -9.22 -1.40
N ASN A 26 12.21 -8.45 -2.43
CA ASN A 26 11.19 -7.61 -3.07
C ASN A 26 10.15 -8.48 -3.78
N VAL A 27 8.93 -8.00 -3.88
CA VAL A 27 7.87 -8.66 -4.65
C VAL A 27 8.20 -8.61 -6.14
N ILE A 28 8.05 -9.73 -6.83
CA ILE A 28 8.10 -9.81 -8.29
C ILE A 28 6.65 -9.80 -8.78
N GLY A 29 6.28 -8.75 -9.53
CA GLY A 29 4.96 -8.65 -10.16
C GLY A 29 4.76 -9.73 -11.23
N ASN A 30 3.52 -10.09 -11.47
CA ASN A 30 3.13 -11.01 -12.54
C ASN A 30 1.99 -10.38 -13.36
N ASP A 31 2.34 -9.78 -14.48
CA ASP A 31 1.40 -9.02 -15.33
C ASP A 31 0.19 -9.84 -15.75
N VAL A 32 0.38 -11.14 -16.01
CA VAL A 32 -0.72 -12.03 -16.44
C VAL A 32 -1.73 -12.24 -15.30
N LEU A 33 -1.25 -12.53 -14.09
CA LEU A 33 -2.12 -12.69 -12.93
C LEU A 33 -2.76 -11.36 -12.52
N GLU A 34 -2.04 -10.28 -12.64
CA GLU A 34 -2.57 -8.94 -12.37
C GLU A 34 -3.70 -8.58 -13.34
N GLU A 35 -3.56 -8.89 -14.64
CA GLU A 35 -4.62 -8.69 -15.61
C GLU A 35 -5.85 -9.57 -15.33
N VAL A 36 -5.65 -10.82 -14.92
CA VAL A 36 -6.74 -11.72 -14.51
C VAL A 36 -7.44 -11.20 -13.26
N MET A 37 -6.68 -10.76 -12.26
CA MET A 37 -7.22 -10.17 -11.04
C MET A 37 -8.04 -8.92 -11.34
N ASP A 38 -7.51 -8.02 -12.18
CA ASP A 38 -8.16 -6.78 -12.58
C ASP A 38 -9.51 -7.04 -13.27
N LYS A 39 -9.55 -7.99 -14.21
CA LYS A 39 -10.80 -8.41 -14.87
C LYS A 39 -11.80 -9.05 -13.90
N ASN A 40 -11.33 -9.79 -12.91
CA ASN A 40 -12.21 -10.35 -11.88
C ASN A 40 -12.79 -9.27 -10.97
N LEU A 41 -12.02 -8.26 -10.61
CA LEU A 41 -12.51 -7.12 -9.83
C LEU A 41 -13.67 -6.40 -10.52
N ASP A 42 -13.69 -6.32 -11.86
CA ASP A 42 -14.78 -5.72 -12.62
C ASP A 42 -16.14 -6.43 -12.40
N HIS A 43 -16.14 -7.68 -11.93
CA HIS A 43 -17.37 -8.41 -11.59
C HIS A 43 -17.88 -8.11 -10.17
N PHE A 44 -17.04 -7.58 -9.29
CA PHE A 44 -17.36 -7.35 -7.89
C PHE A 44 -17.53 -5.88 -7.54
N ILE A 45 -16.99 -4.98 -8.35
CA ILE A 45 -17.10 -3.54 -8.15
C ILE A 45 -18.13 -2.96 -9.13
N PRO A 46 -19.09 -2.14 -8.68
CA PRO A 46 -19.27 -1.66 -7.31
C PRO A 46 -19.78 -2.75 -6.33
N ILE A 47 -19.30 -2.70 -5.09
CA ILE A 47 -19.70 -3.64 -4.02
C ILE A 47 -21.15 -3.37 -3.61
N GLY A 48 -21.59 -2.12 -3.68
CA GLY A 48 -22.94 -1.71 -3.33
C GLY A 48 -23.18 -1.74 -1.81
N TYR A 49 -22.38 -0.99 -1.06
CA TYR A 49 -22.50 -0.89 0.39
C TYR A 49 -23.89 -0.44 0.85
N THR A 50 -24.36 -1.03 1.94
CA THR A 50 -25.60 -0.64 2.59
C THR A 50 -25.49 0.73 3.28
N GLU A 51 -26.64 1.36 3.56
CA GLU A 51 -26.67 2.62 4.30
C GLU A 51 -26.03 2.49 5.71
N GLU A 52 -26.18 1.34 6.36
CA GLU A 52 -25.61 1.07 7.67
C GLU A 52 -24.07 0.99 7.60
N GLU A 53 -23.51 0.33 6.59
CA GLU A 53 -22.07 0.24 6.36
C GLU A 53 -21.47 1.61 6.05
N LEU A 54 -22.12 2.39 5.20
CA LEU A 54 -21.70 3.75 4.88
C LEU A 54 -21.76 4.67 6.12
N ALA A 55 -22.79 4.56 6.95
CA ALA A 55 -22.90 5.32 8.18
C ALA A 55 -21.82 4.92 9.20
N TYR A 56 -21.48 3.64 9.29
CA TYR A 56 -20.38 3.17 10.13
C TYR A 56 -19.02 3.70 9.64
N ALA A 57 -18.75 3.59 8.34
CA ALA A 57 -17.53 4.11 7.74
C ALA A 57 -17.39 5.63 7.95
N GLY A 58 -18.51 6.38 7.87
CA GLY A 58 -18.54 7.81 8.19
C GLY A 58 -18.06 8.10 9.62
N LYS A 59 -18.51 7.33 10.60
CA LYS A 59 -18.07 7.47 12.01
C LYS A 59 -16.57 7.16 12.16
N VAL A 60 -16.07 6.14 11.47
CA VAL A 60 -14.63 5.84 11.47
C VAL A 60 -13.84 7.00 10.87
N LYS A 61 -14.32 7.59 9.77
CA LYS A 61 -13.69 8.74 9.13
C LYS A 61 -13.57 9.98 10.03
N GLU A 62 -14.53 10.18 10.96
CA GLU A 62 -14.51 11.29 11.91
C GLU A 62 -13.35 11.22 12.91
N VAL A 63 -12.88 10.02 13.25
CA VAL A 63 -11.77 9.82 14.21
C VAL A 63 -10.39 9.75 13.56
N VAL A 64 -10.32 9.79 12.22
CA VAL A 64 -9.06 9.83 11.48
C VAL A 64 -8.35 11.16 11.74
N THR A 65 -7.06 11.08 12.09
CA THR A 65 -6.28 12.28 12.42
C THR A 65 -5.98 13.14 11.17
N GLU A 66 -5.66 14.41 11.36
CA GLU A 66 -5.27 15.28 10.24
C GLU A 66 -4.00 14.77 9.53
N LEU A 67 -3.07 14.18 10.28
CA LEU A 67 -1.86 13.57 9.69
C LEU A 67 -2.20 12.40 8.75
N ASP A 68 -3.12 11.53 9.17
CA ASP A 68 -3.57 10.41 8.34
C ASP A 68 -4.33 10.91 7.10
N LYS A 69 -5.11 11.97 7.23
CA LYS A 69 -5.80 12.62 6.10
C LYS A 69 -4.82 13.24 5.10
N GLU A 70 -3.71 13.81 5.56
CA GLU A 70 -2.65 14.31 4.68
C GLU A 70 -1.98 13.17 3.93
N GLY A 71 -1.63 12.09 4.62
CA GLY A 71 -1.07 10.88 3.98
C GLY A 71 -2.01 10.28 2.94
N LEU A 72 -3.33 10.26 3.23
CA LEU A 72 -4.35 9.81 2.27
C LEU A 72 -4.43 10.75 1.04
N LYS A 73 -4.36 12.07 1.24
CA LYS A 73 -4.33 13.04 0.13
C LYS A 73 -3.13 12.81 -0.79
N ASP A 74 -1.96 12.57 -0.21
CA ASP A 74 -0.75 12.29 -0.98
C ASP A 74 -0.87 10.99 -1.77
N MET A 75 -1.38 9.93 -1.15
CA MET A 75 -1.62 8.65 -1.83
C MET A 75 -2.62 8.81 -2.99
N ILE A 76 -3.77 9.47 -2.75
CA ILE A 76 -4.79 9.72 -3.77
C ILE A 76 -4.24 10.60 -4.91
N ALA A 77 -3.32 11.53 -4.60
CA ALA A 77 -2.72 12.39 -5.61
C ALA A 77 -1.89 11.62 -6.66
N HIS A 78 -1.43 10.42 -6.35
CA HIS A 78 -0.68 9.58 -7.28
C HIS A 78 -1.56 8.66 -8.13
N VAL A 79 -2.77 8.33 -7.67
CA VAL A 79 -3.60 7.30 -8.30
C VAL A 79 -4.95 7.81 -8.83
N VAL A 80 -5.33 9.06 -8.50
CA VAL A 80 -6.61 9.65 -8.88
C VAL A 80 -6.41 10.95 -9.64
N GLU A 81 -7.13 11.12 -10.74
CA GLU A 81 -7.15 12.35 -11.52
C GLU A 81 -7.54 13.55 -10.66
N LYS A 82 -6.94 14.71 -10.94
CA LYS A 82 -7.01 15.91 -10.10
C LYS A 82 -8.44 16.39 -9.83
N ASP A 83 -9.31 16.31 -10.81
CA ASP A 83 -10.70 16.72 -10.74
C ASP A 83 -11.57 15.81 -9.87
N LYS A 84 -11.24 14.55 -9.76
CA LYS A 84 -11.94 13.53 -8.97
C LYS A 84 -11.43 13.41 -7.52
N ARG A 85 -10.25 13.94 -7.21
CA ARG A 85 -9.60 13.76 -5.88
C ARG A 85 -10.47 14.22 -4.72
N LYS A 86 -11.15 15.34 -4.87
CA LYS A 86 -12.03 15.86 -3.82
C LYS A 86 -13.20 14.91 -3.55
N GLU A 87 -13.84 14.43 -4.60
CA GLU A 87 -14.95 13.49 -4.50
C GLU A 87 -14.51 12.19 -3.79
N VAL A 88 -13.37 11.63 -4.20
CA VAL A 88 -12.79 10.43 -3.57
C VAL A 88 -12.47 10.65 -2.09
N LEU A 89 -11.90 11.80 -1.74
CA LEU A 89 -11.60 12.13 -0.34
C LEU A 89 -12.86 12.32 0.51
N ASP A 90 -13.97 12.75 -0.09
CA ASP A 90 -15.23 12.94 0.60
C ASP A 90 -16.02 11.64 0.81
N MET A 91 -15.74 10.59 0.03
CA MET A 91 -16.38 9.28 0.18
C MET A 91 -15.98 8.61 1.51
N PRO A 92 -16.93 7.98 2.22
CA PRO A 92 -16.62 7.19 3.41
C PRO A 92 -15.94 5.86 3.07
N LEU A 93 -16.28 5.27 1.93
CA LEU A 93 -15.69 4.04 1.36
C LEU A 93 -15.57 4.20 -0.15
N LEU A 94 -14.55 3.59 -0.73
CA LEU A 94 -14.40 3.51 -2.18
C LEU A 94 -15.26 2.36 -2.71
N ASP A 95 -16.10 2.65 -3.69
CA ASP A 95 -16.94 1.66 -4.36
C ASP A 95 -16.70 1.69 -5.88
N PHE A 96 -15.49 1.93 -6.26
CA PHE A 96 -15.02 1.88 -7.64
C PHE A 96 -13.57 1.44 -7.70
N LYS A 97 -13.18 0.88 -8.83
CA LYS A 97 -11.81 0.47 -9.10
C LYS A 97 -10.98 1.71 -9.44
N LEU A 98 -9.85 1.86 -8.77
CA LEU A 98 -8.87 2.86 -9.14
C LEU A 98 -8.16 2.42 -10.42
N ASP A 99 -8.04 3.33 -11.37
CA ASP A 99 -7.29 3.06 -12.59
C ASP A 99 -5.84 2.72 -12.27
N ARG A 100 -5.33 1.70 -12.92
CA ARG A 100 -3.96 1.23 -12.81
C ARG A 100 -3.01 2.20 -13.53
N SER A 101 -3.01 3.46 -13.14
CA SER A 101 -2.03 4.42 -13.65
C SER A 101 -0.68 4.09 -13.06
N GLU A 102 0.25 3.71 -13.94
CA GLU A 102 1.69 3.64 -13.71
C GLU A 102 2.09 3.30 -12.29
N SER A 103 2.45 2.05 -12.07
CA SER A 103 2.90 1.46 -10.81
C SER A 103 3.22 2.48 -9.72
N TYR A 104 2.32 2.64 -8.77
CA TYR A 104 2.70 3.14 -7.47
C TYR A 104 3.74 2.16 -6.92
N GLY A 105 4.99 2.47 -7.18
CA GLY A 105 6.13 1.76 -6.62
C GLY A 105 6.17 1.97 -5.11
N GLY A 106 5.11 1.57 -4.44
CA GLY A 106 5.02 1.56 -2.99
C GLY A 106 6.10 0.63 -2.48
N GLY A 107 7.21 1.21 -2.01
CA GLY A 107 8.33 0.48 -1.45
C GLY A 107 7.98 -0.12 -0.09
N GLY A 108 6.99 -0.99 -0.02
CA GLY A 108 6.71 -1.82 1.15
C GLY A 108 7.49 -3.12 1.07
N SER A 109 8.02 -3.59 2.20
CA SER A 109 8.55 -4.95 2.33
C SER A 109 7.49 -5.85 2.94
N THR A 110 7.35 -7.04 2.38
CA THR A 110 6.40 -8.06 2.82
C THR A 110 6.99 -9.45 2.61
N ASP A 111 6.61 -10.40 3.42
CA ASP A 111 6.97 -11.81 3.26
C ASP A 111 6.41 -12.45 1.98
N VAL A 112 5.38 -11.84 1.38
CA VAL A 112 4.89 -12.19 0.04
C VAL A 112 5.99 -12.06 -1.02
N GLY A 113 7.00 -11.21 -0.79
CA GLY A 113 8.18 -11.11 -1.64
C GLY A 113 8.80 -12.48 -1.88
N ASP A 114 9.16 -13.19 -0.82
CA ASP A 114 9.82 -14.50 -0.94
C ASP A 114 8.93 -15.54 -1.65
N VAL A 115 7.61 -15.47 -1.49
CA VAL A 115 6.65 -16.32 -2.22
C VAL A 115 6.69 -16.02 -3.70
N SER A 116 6.75 -14.75 -4.09
CA SER A 116 6.75 -14.32 -5.50
C SER A 116 7.98 -14.78 -6.29
N TRP A 117 9.08 -15.10 -5.60
CA TRP A 117 10.28 -15.67 -6.23
C TRP A 117 10.16 -17.17 -6.52
N VAL A 118 9.19 -17.84 -5.94
CA VAL A 118 9.01 -19.30 -6.06
C VAL A 118 7.79 -19.65 -6.90
N VAL A 119 6.72 -18.86 -6.80
CA VAL A 119 5.46 -19.06 -7.52
C VAL A 119 4.91 -17.73 -8.07
N PRO A 120 4.22 -17.75 -9.21
CA PRO A 120 3.53 -16.57 -9.71
C PRO A 120 2.57 -16.03 -8.67
N THR A 121 2.70 -14.75 -8.35
CA THR A 121 1.96 -14.13 -7.24
C THR A 121 1.34 -12.81 -7.69
N VAL A 122 0.12 -12.53 -7.25
CA VAL A 122 -0.54 -11.25 -7.39
C VAL A 122 -1.12 -10.85 -6.03
N GLN A 123 -1.08 -9.58 -5.74
CA GLN A 123 -1.66 -9.01 -4.51
C GLN A 123 -2.48 -7.79 -4.90
N THR A 124 -3.68 -7.67 -4.32
CA THR A 124 -4.51 -6.46 -4.39
C THR A 124 -4.51 -5.78 -3.03
N ASN A 125 -4.59 -4.47 -3.05
CA ASN A 125 -4.69 -3.62 -1.85
C ASN A 125 -6.05 -2.91 -1.86
#